data_4f15bf1f7e11f7456cf13cd2fa09b3ec
#
_entry.id   4f15bf1f7e11f7456cf13cd2fa09b3ec
#
_cell.length_a   1.000
_cell.length_b   1.000
_cell.length_c   1.000
_cell.angle_alpha   90.00
_cell.angle_beta   90.00
_cell.angle_gamma   90.00
#
_symmetry.space_group_name_H-M   'P 1'
#
loop_
_entity.id
_entity.type
_entity.pdbx_description
1 polymer ?
#
loop_
_entity_poly.entity_id
_entity_poly.type
_entity_poly.pdbx_seq_one_letter_code
_entity_poly.pdbx_strand_id
1 'polypeptide(L)'
;MSNRTIYDTLINAGLTRAGALGVMGNMRAESAMKSNIAQRGTTKLSDEQYTAAADNGLIDFANDQVGYGLCQWTYHTRKNALLTFCKARGASVGDEAVQVDFCIRELRSDFSALYKTLCTSTDINQCSDLVCSQFEQPAVNNFDTRRAYAHKFAEEITEAAYNSPKANPIQATFPPDPSIWTIQLVMQFNGFLDSPADGHKSKEFFNALREFTNAMESC
;
A
#
# COMPACT_ATOMS: atom_id res chain seq x y z
N MET A 1 6.37 7.10 -6.20
CA MET A 1 6.20 5.72 -6.80
C MET A 1 5.43 5.84 -8.11
N SER A 2 5.42 4.79 -8.97
CA SER A 2 4.48 4.73 -10.10
C SER A 2 3.10 4.23 -9.63
N ASN A 3 2.04 4.53 -10.40
CA ASN A 3 0.70 3.96 -10.12
C ASN A 3 0.75 2.42 -10.03
N ARG A 4 1.60 1.78 -10.84
CA ARG A 4 1.82 0.35 -10.81
C ARG A 4 2.41 -0.12 -9.49
N THR A 5 3.39 0.58 -8.94
CA THR A 5 4.00 0.22 -7.65
C THR A 5 3.01 0.33 -6.50
N ILE A 6 2.16 1.39 -6.50
CA ILE A 6 1.09 1.53 -5.50
C ILE A 6 0.11 0.36 -5.61
N TYR A 7 -0.32 0.03 -6.83
CA TYR A 7 -1.20 -1.12 -7.08
C TYR A 7 -0.59 -2.43 -6.56
N ASP A 8 0.66 -2.73 -6.92
CA ASP A 8 1.33 -3.95 -6.51
C ASP A 8 1.50 -4.02 -4.97
N THR A 9 1.73 -2.89 -4.31
CA THR A 9 1.79 -2.80 -2.84
C THR A 9 0.43 -3.15 -2.21
N LEU A 10 -0.67 -2.64 -2.76
CA LEU A 10 -2.03 -2.96 -2.29
C LEU A 10 -2.38 -4.44 -2.53
N ILE A 11 -2.02 -5.02 -3.69
CA ILE A 11 -2.18 -6.45 -3.98
C ILE A 11 -1.38 -7.31 -2.99
N ASN A 12 -0.11 -6.96 -2.76
CA ASN A 12 0.75 -7.66 -1.80
C ASN A 12 0.24 -7.54 -0.36
N ALA A 13 -0.49 -6.49 -0.05
CA ALA A 13 -1.20 -6.35 1.23
C ALA A 13 -2.43 -7.25 1.34
N GLY A 14 -2.84 -7.96 0.28
CA GLY A 14 -3.94 -8.92 0.26
C GLY A 14 -5.24 -8.40 -0.35
N LEU A 15 -5.27 -7.18 -0.87
CA LEU A 15 -6.46 -6.66 -1.57
C LEU A 15 -6.66 -7.40 -2.89
N THR A 16 -7.93 -7.59 -3.30
CA THR A 16 -8.24 -8.02 -4.66
C THR A 16 -7.87 -6.92 -5.66
N ARG A 17 -7.86 -7.26 -6.96
CA ARG A 17 -7.75 -6.25 -8.03
C ARG A 17 -8.79 -5.13 -7.87
N ALA A 18 -10.05 -5.49 -7.60
CA ALA A 18 -11.13 -4.53 -7.40
C ALA A 18 -10.91 -3.67 -6.16
N GLY A 19 -10.47 -4.27 -5.05
CA GLY A 19 -10.12 -3.57 -3.82
C GLY A 19 -9.00 -2.55 -4.02
N ALA A 20 -7.90 -2.96 -4.65
CA ALA A 20 -6.76 -2.08 -4.93
C ALA A 20 -7.16 -0.90 -5.83
N LEU A 21 -7.90 -1.17 -6.93
CA LEU A 21 -8.38 -0.14 -7.84
C LEU A 21 -9.35 0.83 -7.17
N GLY A 22 -10.24 0.33 -6.30
CA GLY A 22 -11.15 1.16 -5.51
C GLY A 22 -10.42 2.14 -4.60
N VAL A 23 -9.37 1.68 -3.91
CA VAL A 23 -8.49 2.55 -3.08
C VAL A 23 -7.79 3.59 -3.96
N MET A 24 -7.17 3.18 -5.06
CA MET A 24 -6.45 4.10 -5.96
C MET A 24 -7.37 5.14 -6.61
N GLY A 25 -8.61 4.77 -6.99
CA GLY A 25 -9.61 5.70 -7.52
C GLY A 25 -9.95 6.81 -6.52
N ASN A 26 -10.02 6.48 -5.23
CA ASN A 26 -10.21 7.44 -4.15
C ASN A 26 -8.97 8.30 -3.95
N MET A 27 -7.77 7.76 -3.84
CA MET A 27 -6.51 8.53 -3.77
C MET A 27 -6.38 9.52 -4.94
N ARG A 28 -6.79 9.13 -6.15
CA ARG A 28 -6.80 10.02 -7.31
C ARG A 28 -7.76 11.18 -7.14
N ALA A 29 -8.94 10.94 -6.57
CA ALA A 29 -9.94 11.98 -6.32
C ALA A 29 -9.47 12.94 -5.22
N GLU A 30 -8.83 12.44 -4.17
CA GLU A 30 -8.37 13.25 -3.02
C GLU A 30 -7.15 14.11 -3.36
N SER A 31 -6.15 13.54 -3.98
CA SER A 31 -4.81 14.16 -4.09
C SER A 31 -4.25 14.22 -5.50
N ALA A 32 -4.97 13.72 -6.51
CA ALA A 32 -4.41 13.47 -7.83
C ALA A 32 -3.17 12.54 -7.79
N MET A 33 -3.11 11.62 -6.82
CA MET A 33 -1.97 10.72 -6.54
C MET A 33 -0.71 11.45 -6.06
N LYS A 34 -0.82 12.62 -5.43
CA LYS A 34 0.32 13.35 -4.87
C LYS A 34 0.38 13.13 -3.37
N SER A 35 1.48 12.61 -2.89
CA SER A 35 1.69 12.34 -1.46
C SER A 35 2.09 13.58 -0.64
N ASN A 36 2.63 14.60 -1.27
CA ASN A 36 3.06 15.82 -0.59
C ASN A 36 2.06 16.99 -0.71
N ILE A 37 0.84 16.76 -1.20
CA ILE A 37 -0.14 17.82 -1.43
C ILE A 37 -0.85 18.22 -0.14
N ALA A 38 -0.83 19.51 0.18
CA ALA A 38 -1.68 20.12 1.19
C ALA A 38 -3.00 20.61 0.56
N GLN A 39 -4.10 20.53 1.30
CA GLN A 39 -5.43 20.95 0.83
C GLN A 39 -5.41 22.38 0.34
N ARG A 40 -5.90 22.59 -0.87
CA ARG A 40 -5.92 23.90 -1.53
C ARG A 40 -6.75 24.93 -0.74
N GLY A 41 -6.19 26.15 -0.60
CA GLY A 41 -6.88 27.27 0.05
C GLY A 41 -6.89 27.24 1.57
N THR A 42 -6.32 26.22 2.23
CA THR A 42 -6.27 26.11 3.69
C THR A 42 -4.92 26.55 4.28
N THR A 43 -3.89 26.62 3.47
CA THR A 43 -2.55 27.10 3.87
C THR A 43 -1.99 28.05 2.82
N LYS A 44 -1.08 28.97 3.25
CA LYS A 44 -0.31 29.85 2.37
C LYS A 44 1.03 29.25 1.93
N LEU A 45 1.40 28.11 2.50
CA LEU A 45 2.64 27.40 2.16
C LEU A 45 2.47 26.64 0.85
N SER A 46 3.54 26.50 0.06
CA SER A 46 3.56 25.52 -1.02
C SER A 46 3.52 24.09 -0.46
N ASP A 47 3.22 23.10 -1.30
CA ASP A 47 3.18 21.69 -0.89
C ASP A 47 4.52 21.24 -0.27
N GLU A 48 5.65 21.68 -0.85
CA GLU A 48 7.00 21.38 -0.37
C GLU A 48 7.29 22.10 0.97
N GLN A 49 6.91 23.38 1.06
CA GLN A 49 7.10 24.17 2.28
C GLN A 49 6.26 23.60 3.44
N TYR A 50 5.02 23.19 3.15
CA TYR A 50 4.15 22.60 4.16
C TYR A 50 4.72 21.26 4.65
N THR A 51 5.17 20.39 3.73
CA THR A 51 5.81 19.12 4.06
C THR A 51 7.05 19.33 4.93
N ALA A 52 7.96 20.21 4.51
CA ALA A 52 9.17 20.53 5.27
C ALA A 52 8.86 21.11 6.66
N ALA A 53 7.85 21.96 6.78
CA ALA A 53 7.42 22.53 8.05
C ALA A 53 6.84 21.44 8.98
N ALA A 54 6.07 20.50 8.46
CA ALA A 54 5.53 19.37 9.21
C ALA A 54 6.65 18.44 9.71
N ASP A 55 7.59 18.07 8.84
CA ASP A 55 8.72 17.21 9.16
C ASP A 55 9.62 17.77 10.26
N ASN A 56 9.82 19.09 10.23
CA ASN A 56 10.66 19.82 11.21
C ASN A 56 9.89 20.30 12.45
N GLY A 57 8.59 20.02 12.58
CA GLY A 57 7.78 20.44 13.71
C GLY A 57 7.57 21.95 13.80
N LEU A 58 7.63 22.66 12.65
CA LEU A 58 7.44 24.12 12.57
C LEU A 58 5.96 24.51 12.46
N ILE A 59 5.07 23.54 12.23
CA ILE A 59 3.62 23.68 12.25
C ILE A 59 3.00 22.63 13.14
N ASP A 60 1.81 22.86 13.64
CA ASP A 60 1.03 21.87 14.35
C ASP A 60 0.29 20.97 13.35
N PHE A 61 1.05 20.13 12.63
CA PHE A 61 0.55 19.28 11.55
C PHE A 61 -0.67 18.44 11.98
N ALA A 62 -0.71 17.98 13.22
CA ALA A 62 -1.79 17.14 13.70
C ALA A 62 -3.11 17.90 13.87
N ASN A 63 -3.08 19.18 14.29
CA ASN A 63 -4.27 19.92 14.68
C ASN A 63 -4.66 21.07 13.75
N ASP A 64 -3.95 21.29 12.66
CA ASP A 64 -4.14 22.42 11.75
C ASP A 64 -5.36 22.29 10.81
N GLN A 65 -6.04 21.14 10.81
CA GLN A 65 -7.22 20.82 9.98
C GLN A 65 -6.97 20.90 8.47
N VAL A 66 -5.72 20.92 8.03
CA VAL A 66 -5.35 20.90 6.61
C VAL A 66 -5.32 19.44 6.14
N GLY A 67 -6.13 19.11 5.13
CA GLY A 67 -6.04 17.80 4.47
C GLY A 67 -4.67 17.62 3.83
N TYR A 68 -4.07 16.43 3.96
CA TYR A 68 -2.72 16.18 3.48
C TYR A 68 -2.53 14.79 2.87
N GLY A 69 -1.76 14.75 1.80
CA GLY A 69 -1.25 13.53 1.19
C GLY A 69 -2.28 12.73 0.39
N LEU A 70 -1.96 11.46 0.12
CA LEU A 70 -2.72 10.59 -0.79
C LEU A 70 -4.21 10.49 -0.45
N CYS A 71 -4.55 10.37 0.83
CA CYS A 71 -5.93 10.24 1.32
C CYS A 71 -6.44 11.53 1.99
N GLN A 72 -5.79 12.67 1.78
CA GLN A 72 -6.16 13.96 2.37
C GLN A 72 -6.51 13.86 3.86
N TRP A 73 -5.65 13.17 4.65
CA TRP A 73 -5.82 13.04 6.10
C TRP A 73 -6.02 14.40 6.75
N THR A 74 -7.16 14.61 7.40
CA THR A 74 -7.57 15.88 7.99
C THR A 74 -7.78 15.78 9.49
N TYR A 75 -8.44 14.70 9.96
CA TYR A 75 -8.72 14.51 11.38
C TYR A 75 -7.45 14.39 12.22
N HIS A 76 -7.41 15.12 13.34
CA HIS A 76 -6.23 15.21 14.20
C HIS A 76 -5.68 13.85 14.63
N THR A 77 -6.53 12.88 14.95
CA THR A 77 -6.13 11.53 15.35
C THR A 77 -5.42 10.79 14.22
N ARG A 78 -5.95 10.87 13.00
CA ARG A 78 -5.35 10.25 11.81
C ARG A 78 -4.05 10.95 11.39
N LYS A 79 -4.03 12.30 11.40
CA LYS A 79 -2.82 13.09 11.10
C LYS A 79 -1.70 12.84 12.12
N ASN A 80 -2.03 12.79 13.41
CA ASN A 80 -1.06 12.47 14.45
C ASN A 80 -0.51 11.04 14.29
N ALA A 81 -1.37 10.08 13.95
CA ALA A 81 -0.97 8.72 13.67
C ALA A 81 -0.05 8.62 12.44
N LEU A 82 -0.36 9.34 11.34
CA LEU A 82 0.50 9.43 10.16
C LEU A 82 1.88 10.01 10.52
N LEU A 83 1.91 11.15 11.23
CA LEU A 83 3.15 11.81 11.65
C LEU A 83 4.02 10.86 12.50
N THR A 84 3.40 10.18 13.47
CA THR A 84 4.07 9.22 14.34
C THR A 84 4.61 8.03 13.54
N PHE A 85 3.82 7.53 12.58
CA PHE A 85 4.20 6.42 11.71
C PHE A 85 5.39 6.75 10.80
N CYS A 86 5.42 7.98 10.24
CA CYS A 86 6.54 8.47 9.44
C CYS A 86 7.79 8.66 10.31
N LYS A 87 7.67 9.32 11.46
CA LYS A 87 8.80 9.53 12.39
C LYS A 87 9.44 8.21 12.85
N ALA A 88 8.63 7.21 13.15
CA ALA A 88 9.12 5.88 13.54
C ALA A 88 9.94 5.18 12.45
N ARG A 89 9.79 5.61 11.20
CA ARG A 89 10.53 5.11 10.02
C ARG A 89 11.67 6.03 9.58
N GLY A 90 11.88 7.16 10.24
CA GLY A 90 12.82 8.19 9.78
C GLY A 90 12.45 8.79 8.43
N ALA A 91 11.16 8.79 8.09
CA ALA A 91 10.64 9.21 6.79
C ALA A 91 9.91 10.55 6.89
N SER A 92 9.84 11.29 5.79
CA SER A 92 9.00 12.47 5.63
C SER A 92 7.52 12.10 5.68
N VAL A 93 6.67 13.03 6.18
CA VAL A 93 5.21 12.88 6.07
C VAL A 93 4.74 12.84 4.61
N GLY A 94 5.53 13.39 3.67
CA GLY A 94 5.28 13.37 2.23
C GLY A 94 5.81 12.13 1.50
N ASP A 95 6.42 11.17 2.21
CA ASP A 95 6.90 9.95 1.58
C ASP A 95 5.73 9.09 1.09
N GLU A 96 5.66 8.90 -0.23
CA GLU A 96 4.54 8.22 -0.88
C GLU A 96 4.45 6.74 -0.47
N ALA A 97 5.58 6.04 -0.37
CA ALA A 97 5.59 4.63 0.02
C ALA A 97 5.11 4.46 1.46
N VAL A 98 5.57 5.32 2.35
CA VAL A 98 5.16 5.31 3.76
C VAL A 98 3.69 5.67 3.92
N GLN A 99 3.15 6.57 3.10
CA GLN A 99 1.71 6.88 3.11
C GLN A 99 0.85 5.72 2.61
N VAL A 100 1.29 4.98 1.60
CA VAL A 100 0.59 3.75 1.15
C VAL A 100 0.60 2.70 2.25
N ASP A 101 1.74 2.48 2.90
CA ASP A 101 1.83 1.56 4.04
C ASP A 101 0.95 1.99 5.21
N PHE A 102 0.87 3.30 5.47
CA PHE A 102 0.00 3.85 6.51
C PHE A 102 -1.48 3.64 6.19
N CYS A 103 -1.90 3.89 4.94
CA CYS A 103 -3.27 3.59 4.47
C CYS A 103 -3.61 2.11 4.68
N ILE A 104 -2.72 1.18 4.30
CA ILE A 104 -2.90 -0.25 4.51
C ILE A 104 -3.02 -0.58 6.01
N ARG A 105 -2.21 0.04 6.86
CA ARG A 105 -2.29 -0.12 8.31
C ARG A 105 -3.66 0.32 8.84
N GLU A 106 -4.14 1.53 8.47
CA GLU A 106 -5.47 2.00 8.89
C GLU A 106 -6.58 1.06 8.44
N LEU A 107 -6.54 0.61 7.16
CA LEU A 107 -7.50 -0.35 6.63
C LEU A 107 -7.53 -1.64 7.46
N ARG A 108 -6.38 -2.17 7.86
CA ARG A 108 -6.29 -3.41 8.65
C ARG A 108 -6.74 -3.25 10.09
N SER A 109 -6.42 -2.12 10.74
CA SER A 109 -6.71 -1.89 12.15
C SER A 109 -8.07 -1.20 12.34
N ASP A 110 -8.20 0.00 11.84
CA ASP A 110 -9.29 0.92 12.20
C ASP A 110 -10.52 0.71 11.30
N PHE A 111 -10.31 0.17 10.08
CA PHE A 111 -11.35 -0.12 9.08
C PHE A 111 -11.38 -1.60 8.69
N SER A 112 -11.23 -2.51 9.66
CA SER A 112 -11.04 -3.94 9.41
C SER A 112 -12.21 -4.61 8.67
N ALA A 113 -13.45 -4.15 8.84
CA ALA A 113 -14.61 -4.64 8.09
C ALA A 113 -14.52 -4.26 6.61
N LEU A 114 -14.16 -3.01 6.32
CA LEU A 114 -13.90 -2.54 4.96
C LEU A 114 -12.74 -3.32 4.34
N TYR A 115 -11.61 -3.47 5.07
CA TYR A 115 -10.46 -4.22 4.59
C TYR A 115 -10.83 -5.64 4.16
N LYS A 116 -11.63 -6.37 4.95
CA LYS A 116 -12.12 -7.71 4.59
C LYS A 116 -12.89 -7.71 3.27
N THR A 117 -13.75 -6.71 3.06
CA THR A 117 -14.49 -6.58 1.79
C THR A 117 -13.53 -6.30 0.63
N LEU A 118 -12.55 -5.41 0.80
CA LEU A 118 -11.54 -5.11 -0.22
C LEU A 118 -10.64 -6.32 -0.55
N CYS A 119 -10.49 -7.27 0.37
CA CYS A 119 -9.75 -8.52 0.16
C CYS A 119 -10.58 -9.61 -0.55
N THR A 120 -11.90 -9.45 -0.71
CA THR A 120 -12.76 -10.51 -1.25
C THR A 120 -13.64 -10.07 -2.43
N SER A 121 -14.03 -8.80 -2.49
CA SER A 121 -14.89 -8.30 -3.56
C SER A 121 -14.18 -8.26 -4.91
N THR A 122 -14.92 -8.55 -5.98
CA THR A 122 -14.48 -8.43 -7.37
C THR A 122 -15.11 -7.25 -8.10
N ASP A 123 -15.97 -6.49 -7.42
CA ASP A 123 -16.69 -5.33 -7.97
C ASP A 123 -15.92 -4.03 -7.66
N ILE A 124 -15.35 -3.42 -8.71
CA ILE A 124 -14.57 -2.17 -8.63
C ILE A 124 -15.44 -1.01 -8.12
N ASN A 125 -16.70 -0.92 -8.58
CA ASN A 125 -17.61 0.16 -8.18
C ASN A 125 -17.95 0.05 -6.70
N GLN A 126 -18.31 -1.15 -6.24
CA GLN A 126 -18.57 -1.42 -4.83
C GLN A 126 -17.36 -1.05 -3.97
N CYS A 127 -16.16 -1.50 -4.34
CA CYS A 127 -14.94 -1.19 -3.59
C CYS A 127 -14.68 0.32 -3.53
N SER A 128 -14.82 1.02 -4.67
CA SER A 128 -14.63 2.48 -4.73
C SER A 128 -15.61 3.23 -3.84
N ASP A 129 -16.88 2.84 -3.85
CA ASP A 129 -17.94 3.48 -3.04
C ASP A 129 -17.75 3.25 -1.56
N LEU A 130 -17.37 2.04 -1.17
CA LEU A 130 -17.11 1.70 0.22
C LEU A 130 -15.89 2.44 0.77
N VAL A 131 -14.82 2.56 -0.01
CA VAL A 131 -13.65 3.38 0.38
C VAL A 131 -14.07 4.83 0.55
N CYS A 132 -14.83 5.41 -0.40
CA CYS A 132 -15.33 6.77 -0.30
C CYS A 132 -16.17 6.99 0.97
N SER A 133 -17.16 6.14 1.20
CA SER A 133 -18.15 6.34 2.26
C SER A 133 -17.66 5.96 3.65
N GLN A 134 -16.74 5.00 3.78
CA GLN A 134 -16.29 4.48 5.07
C GLN A 134 -14.91 4.95 5.47
N PHE A 135 -13.99 5.15 4.52
CA PHE A 135 -12.60 5.50 4.80
C PHE A 135 -12.32 6.99 4.59
N GLU A 136 -12.69 7.56 3.43
CA GLU A 136 -12.45 8.96 3.12
C GLU A 136 -13.47 9.90 3.78
N GLN A 137 -14.74 9.54 3.77
CA GLN A 137 -15.87 10.27 4.36
C GLN A 137 -15.90 11.76 3.97
N PRO A 138 -15.82 12.09 2.66
CA PRO A 138 -15.83 13.47 2.21
C PRO A 138 -17.21 14.10 2.45
N ALA A 139 -17.26 15.44 2.50
CA ALA A 139 -18.53 16.17 2.61
C ALA A 139 -19.49 15.89 1.44
N VAL A 140 -18.96 15.56 0.25
CA VAL A 140 -19.71 15.16 -0.95
C VAL A 140 -19.09 13.91 -1.55
N ASN A 141 -19.85 12.84 -1.67
CA ASN A 141 -19.36 11.52 -2.07
C ASN A 141 -19.05 11.36 -3.56
N ASN A 142 -19.04 12.20 -4.43
CA ASN A 142 -18.65 12.13 -5.86
C ASN A 142 -18.33 10.71 -6.38
N PHE A 143 -19.22 9.71 -6.15
CA PHE A 143 -18.99 8.31 -6.45
C PHE A 143 -18.62 8.07 -7.92
N ASP A 144 -19.33 8.70 -8.86
CA ASP A 144 -19.10 8.50 -10.29
C ASP A 144 -17.67 8.91 -10.71
N THR A 145 -17.15 10.01 -10.17
CA THR A 145 -15.78 10.46 -10.42
C THR A 145 -14.76 9.45 -9.89
N ARG A 146 -14.96 8.93 -8.68
CA ARG A 146 -14.07 7.97 -8.05
C ARG A 146 -14.09 6.61 -8.76
N ARG A 147 -15.27 6.14 -9.16
CA ARG A 147 -15.43 4.95 -10.02
C ARG A 147 -14.73 5.11 -11.35
N ALA A 148 -14.91 6.27 -12.03
CA ALA A 148 -14.25 6.55 -13.29
C ALA A 148 -12.72 6.51 -13.18
N TYR A 149 -12.15 7.05 -12.10
CA TYR A 149 -10.71 6.93 -11.82
C TYR A 149 -10.28 5.48 -11.56
N ALA A 150 -11.05 4.71 -10.80
CA ALA A 150 -10.76 3.30 -10.55
C ALA A 150 -10.75 2.49 -11.85
N HIS A 151 -11.74 2.70 -12.73
CA HIS A 151 -11.77 2.06 -14.05
C HIS A 151 -10.63 2.52 -14.96
N LYS A 152 -10.27 3.80 -14.95
CA LYS A 152 -9.12 4.29 -15.70
C LYS A 152 -7.82 3.59 -15.27
N PHE A 153 -7.60 3.39 -13.98
CA PHE A 153 -6.48 2.58 -13.49
C PHE A 153 -6.61 1.12 -13.92
N ALA A 154 -7.82 0.56 -13.99
CA ALA A 154 -8.03 -0.79 -14.49
C ALA A 154 -7.59 -0.96 -15.95
N GLU A 155 -7.78 0.07 -16.77
CA GLU A 155 -7.31 0.12 -18.16
C GLU A 155 -5.78 0.31 -18.25
N GLU A 156 -5.22 1.25 -17.46
CA GLU A 156 -3.78 1.53 -17.42
C GLU A 156 -2.95 0.35 -16.88
N ILE A 157 -3.50 -0.38 -15.91
CA ILE A 157 -2.89 -1.55 -15.26
C ILE A 157 -3.42 -2.83 -15.92
N THR A 158 -3.68 -2.83 -17.22
CA THR A 158 -4.18 -4.01 -17.94
C THR A 158 -3.19 -5.17 -17.90
N GLU A 159 -3.74 -6.38 -18.06
CA GLU A 159 -3.01 -7.64 -18.17
C GLU A 159 -1.90 -7.64 -19.24
N ALA A 160 -1.96 -6.73 -20.24
CA ALA A 160 -0.90 -6.57 -21.21
C ALA A 160 0.43 -6.09 -20.59
N ALA A 161 0.38 -5.28 -19.51
CA ALA A 161 1.56 -4.98 -18.69
C ALA A 161 1.93 -6.15 -17.77
N TYR A 162 0.98 -7.05 -17.50
CA TYR A 162 1.18 -8.31 -16.76
C TYR A 162 1.67 -9.42 -17.71
N ASN A 163 1.24 -9.36 -18.97
CA ASN A 163 1.62 -10.27 -20.06
C ASN A 163 2.70 -9.68 -20.98
N SER A 164 3.30 -8.57 -20.66
CA SER A 164 4.63 -8.30 -21.20
C SER A 164 5.43 -9.58 -20.96
N PRO A 165 6.07 -10.16 -22.02
CA PRO A 165 6.85 -11.39 -21.83
C PRO A 165 7.65 -11.15 -20.58
N LYS A 166 7.41 -11.99 -19.54
CA LYS A 166 8.14 -11.90 -18.28
C LYS A 166 9.57 -11.70 -18.74
N ALA A 167 10.04 -10.45 -18.70
CA ALA A 167 11.46 -10.19 -18.85
C ALA A 167 12.00 -11.25 -17.94
N ASN A 168 12.70 -12.24 -18.53
CA ASN A 168 13.30 -13.37 -17.82
C ASN A 168 13.55 -12.90 -16.44
N PRO A 169 12.98 -13.50 -15.37
CA PRO A 169 13.00 -12.88 -14.06
C PRO A 169 14.34 -12.21 -14.00
N ILE A 170 14.33 -10.86 -14.02
CA ILE A 170 15.59 -10.15 -13.93
C ILE A 170 16.14 -10.85 -12.74
N GLN A 171 17.16 -11.66 -12.94
CA GLN A 171 17.92 -12.19 -11.83
C GLN A 171 18.28 -10.93 -11.12
N ALA A 172 17.43 -10.60 -10.12
CA ALA A 172 17.57 -9.39 -9.37
C ALA A 172 18.98 -9.56 -8.85
N THR A 173 19.90 -8.77 -9.37
CA THR A 173 21.31 -8.78 -9.00
C THR A 173 21.47 -8.18 -7.60
N PHE A 174 20.43 -8.31 -6.78
CA PHE A 174 20.56 -8.24 -5.34
C PHE A 174 21.23 -9.55 -4.93
N PRO A 175 22.33 -9.48 -4.21
CA PRO A 175 22.92 -10.67 -3.65
C PRO A 175 21.80 -11.37 -2.85
N PRO A 176 21.59 -12.68 -3.02
CA PRO A 176 20.56 -13.43 -2.32
C PRO A 176 20.73 -13.19 -0.82
N ASP A 177 19.60 -12.98 -0.11
CA ASP A 177 19.64 -12.81 1.34
C ASP A 177 20.25 -14.08 1.97
N PRO A 178 21.43 -13.97 2.63
CA PRO A 178 22.13 -15.15 3.15
C PRO A 178 21.29 -15.95 4.17
N SER A 179 20.38 -15.28 4.90
CA SER A 179 19.50 -15.94 5.86
C SER A 179 18.43 -16.79 5.15
N ILE A 180 17.84 -16.26 4.06
CA ILE A 180 16.87 -17.01 3.24
C ILE A 180 17.57 -18.20 2.56
N TRP A 181 18.74 -17.97 2.00
CA TRP A 181 19.53 -19.03 1.36
C TRP A 181 19.86 -20.17 2.34
N THR A 182 20.27 -19.84 3.57
CA THR A 182 20.55 -20.82 4.61
C THR A 182 19.28 -21.62 4.99
N ILE A 183 18.12 -20.97 5.14
CA ILE A 183 16.87 -21.64 5.45
C ILE A 183 16.48 -22.57 4.28
N GLN A 184 16.60 -22.14 3.04
CA GLN A 184 16.31 -22.94 1.86
C GLN A 184 17.21 -24.19 1.80
N LEU A 185 18.51 -24.06 2.10
CA LEU A 185 19.44 -25.20 2.17
C LEU A 185 19.03 -26.20 3.24
N VAL A 186 18.65 -25.73 4.43
CA VAL A 186 18.17 -26.62 5.52
C VAL A 186 16.90 -27.36 5.09
N MET A 187 15.96 -26.68 4.47
CA MET A 187 14.71 -27.30 4.00
C MET A 187 14.96 -28.28 2.85
N GLN A 188 15.86 -27.97 1.92
CA GLN A 188 16.25 -28.86 0.83
C GLN A 188 16.95 -30.12 1.37
N PHE A 189 17.88 -29.95 2.32
CA PHE A 189 18.57 -31.06 2.96
C PHE A 189 17.65 -31.99 3.70
N ASN A 190 16.54 -31.47 4.27
CA ASN A 190 15.52 -32.24 4.98
C ASN A 190 14.35 -32.68 4.07
N GLY A 191 14.43 -32.46 2.76
CA GLY A 191 13.44 -32.91 1.78
C GLY A 191 12.14 -32.11 1.72
N PHE A 192 12.11 -30.90 2.27
CA PHE A 192 10.94 -30.00 2.22
C PHE A 192 10.93 -29.05 1.02
N LEU A 193 12.04 -28.91 0.32
CA LEU A 193 12.18 -28.05 -0.84
C LEU A 193 12.95 -28.78 -1.94
N ASP A 194 12.29 -28.97 -3.08
CA ASP A 194 12.88 -29.67 -4.24
C ASP A 194 13.73 -28.74 -5.12
N SER A 195 13.46 -27.43 -5.10
CA SER A 195 14.22 -26.44 -5.86
C SER A 195 15.57 -26.13 -5.22
N PRO A 196 16.60 -25.79 -6.00
CA PRO A 196 17.88 -25.32 -5.48
C PRO A 196 17.71 -24.07 -4.60
N ALA A 197 18.49 -23.98 -3.53
CA ALA A 197 18.53 -22.80 -2.68
C ALA A 197 19.09 -21.61 -3.48
N ASP A 198 18.32 -20.53 -3.61
CA ASP A 198 18.62 -19.37 -4.43
C ASP A 198 18.63 -18.04 -3.66
N GLY A 199 18.24 -18.07 -2.37
CA GLY A 199 18.13 -16.90 -1.51
C GLY A 199 16.88 -16.06 -1.75
N HIS A 200 15.92 -16.52 -2.55
CA HIS A 200 14.69 -15.78 -2.88
C HIS A 200 13.45 -16.33 -2.20
N LYS A 201 12.49 -15.46 -1.91
CA LYS A 201 11.19 -15.81 -1.33
C LYS A 201 10.20 -16.14 -2.46
N SER A 202 10.12 -17.42 -2.85
CA SER A 202 9.12 -17.92 -3.81
C SER A 202 7.86 -18.45 -3.11
N LYS A 203 6.80 -18.68 -3.87
CA LYS A 203 5.59 -19.38 -3.36
C LYS A 203 5.94 -20.79 -2.85
N GLU A 204 6.82 -21.46 -3.55
CA GLU A 204 7.34 -22.80 -3.22
C GLU A 204 8.12 -22.76 -1.89
N PHE A 205 8.99 -21.77 -1.70
CA PHE A 205 9.67 -21.52 -0.43
C PHE A 205 8.69 -21.36 0.73
N PHE A 206 7.64 -20.55 0.59
CA PHE A 206 6.66 -20.35 1.68
C PHE A 206 5.82 -21.60 1.98
N ASN A 207 5.50 -22.41 0.97
CA ASN A 207 4.82 -23.67 1.18
C ASN A 207 5.70 -24.65 1.94
N ALA A 208 6.95 -24.83 1.49
CA ALA A 208 7.94 -25.67 2.14
C ALA A 208 8.26 -25.21 3.57
N LEU A 209 8.36 -23.92 3.82
CA LEU A 209 8.58 -23.34 5.16
C LEU A 209 7.43 -23.71 6.11
N ARG A 210 6.18 -23.63 5.64
CA ARG A 210 5.01 -23.99 6.44
C ARG A 210 5.01 -25.50 6.80
N GLU A 211 5.33 -26.36 5.85
CA GLU A 211 5.42 -27.82 6.08
C GLU A 211 6.54 -28.15 7.06
N PHE A 212 7.71 -27.52 6.90
CA PHE A 212 8.84 -27.65 7.81
C PHE A 212 8.48 -27.21 9.24
N THR A 213 7.81 -26.07 9.40
CA THR A 213 7.38 -25.57 10.72
C THR A 213 6.40 -26.53 11.39
N ASN A 214 5.40 -27.02 10.64
CA ASN A 214 4.44 -27.99 11.17
C ASN A 214 5.11 -29.31 11.60
N ALA A 215 6.13 -29.78 10.87
CA ALA A 215 6.89 -30.96 11.22
C ALA A 215 7.70 -30.78 12.52
N MET A 216 8.25 -29.57 12.74
CA MET A 216 9.00 -29.23 13.96
C MET A 216 8.12 -29.11 15.20
N GLU A 217 6.85 -28.70 15.05
CA GLU A 217 5.88 -28.62 16.16
C GLU A 217 5.32 -29.98 16.58
N SER A 218 5.50 -31.01 15.76
CA SER A 218 5.00 -32.37 15.97
C SER A 218 6.06 -33.32 16.58
N CYS A 219 7.27 -32.85 16.82
CA CYS A 219 8.36 -33.58 17.52
C CYS A 219 8.48 -33.14 18.98
#